data_17bb5338704b8c1b9d03f5cbdeaa0d3d
#
_entry.id   17bb5338704b8c1b9d03f5cbdeaa0d3d
#
_cell.length_a   1.000
_cell.length_b   1.000
_cell.length_c   1.000
_cell.angle_alpha   90.00
_cell.angle_beta   90.00
_cell.angle_gamma   90.00
#
_symmetry.space_group_name_H-M   'P 1'
#
loop_
_entity.id
_entity.type
_entity.pdbx_description
1 polymer ?
#
loop_
_entity_poly.entity_id
_entity_poly.type
_entity_poly.pdbx_seq_one_letter_code
_entity_poly.pdbx_strand_id
1 'polypeptide(L)'
;MSPGRPSASPRLPRNDVRQYEGMADQWWRPYGKFAMLRWIAAARADLLPPAPRPGAVLVDLGCGAGLLAPHAARLGYRHVGVDLVAVSLRIAAEHCVRPVRGDVQRLPIADEVADAVSAGEILEHVPDLSAALAEACRVLRPGGTLVLDTIANTRLAKLITVTIAERIPGGAPPGIHDPALFVDRDRLVAEAARHGVRLNLTGMRPPLVGMVRWLAHRDPDPRMRPTRPTSVLFQGHGIKEGT
;
A
#
# COMPACT_ATOMS: atom_id res chain seq x y z
N MET A 1 4.77 -45.70 -21.91
CA MET A 1 4.14 -44.38 -21.97
C MET A 1 4.67 -43.58 -20.79
N SER A 2 5.57 -42.60 -21.06
CA SER A 2 6.10 -41.72 -20.01
C SER A 2 5.06 -40.68 -19.63
N PRO A 3 4.82 -40.36 -18.35
CA PRO A 3 3.91 -39.32 -17.96
C PRO A 3 4.49 -37.97 -18.39
N GLY A 4 3.72 -37.22 -19.19
CA GLY A 4 4.07 -35.88 -19.65
C GLY A 4 4.34 -34.96 -18.45
N ARG A 5 5.45 -34.20 -18.49
CA ARG A 5 5.73 -33.12 -17.55
C ARG A 5 4.56 -32.13 -17.58
N PRO A 6 4.04 -31.69 -16.41
CA PRO A 6 3.05 -30.63 -16.39
C PRO A 6 3.67 -29.38 -17.05
N SER A 7 2.99 -28.83 -18.06
CA SER A 7 3.39 -27.58 -18.68
C SER A 7 3.36 -26.47 -17.62
N ALA A 8 4.51 -25.83 -17.37
CA ALA A 8 4.55 -24.66 -16.51
C ALA A 8 3.63 -23.59 -17.09
N SER A 9 2.67 -23.14 -16.32
CA SER A 9 1.81 -22.01 -16.70
C SER A 9 2.68 -20.82 -17.09
N PRO A 10 2.36 -20.09 -18.15
CA PRO A 10 3.15 -18.95 -18.58
C PRO A 10 3.25 -17.93 -17.43
N ARG A 11 4.47 -17.42 -17.17
CA ARG A 11 4.68 -16.37 -16.17
C ARG A 11 3.89 -15.14 -16.59
N LEU A 12 3.09 -14.60 -15.66
CA LEU A 12 2.41 -13.32 -15.85
C LEU A 12 3.44 -12.19 -16.02
N PRO A 13 3.10 -11.14 -16.78
CA PRO A 13 3.91 -9.92 -16.84
C PRO A 13 4.19 -9.34 -15.46
N ARG A 14 5.23 -8.48 -15.35
CA ARG A 14 5.45 -7.70 -14.14
C ARG A 14 4.26 -6.81 -13.85
N ASN A 15 3.95 -6.61 -12.58
CA ASN A 15 2.84 -5.77 -12.11
C ASN A 15 1.45 -6.21 -12.61
N ASP A 16 1.29 -7.48 -12.98
CA ASP A 16 -0.02 -7.99 -13.40
C ASP A 16 -0.89 -8.26 -12.17
N VAL A 17 -2.03 -7.59 -12.09
CA VAL A 17 -2.99 -7.70 -10.98
C VAL A 17 -3.46 -9.13 -10.71
N ARG A 18 -3.47 -10.00 -11.72
CA ARG A 18 -3.82 -11.42 -11.58
C ARG A 18 -2.85 -12.22 -10.70
N GLN A 19 -1.63 -11.70 -10.45
CA GLN A 19 -0.69 -12.32 -9.52
C GLN A 19 -1.26 -12.37 -8.10
N TYR A 20 -2.04 -11.38 -7.69
CA TYR A 20 -2.67 -11.32 -6.35
C TYR A 20 -3.79 -12.34 -6.18
N GLU A 21 -4.50 -12.71 -7.26
CA GLU A 21 -5.57 -13.72 -7.21
C GLU A 21 -5.05 -15.09 -6.75
N GLY A 22 -3.88 -15.49 -7.25
CA GLY A 22 -3.22 -16.74 -6.89
C GLY A 22 -2.57 -16.75 -5.50
N MET A 23 -2.62 -15.65 -4.75
CA MET A 23 -1.97 -15.50 -3.45
C MET A 23 -2.94 -15.05 -2.34
N ALA A 24 -4.24 -15.20 -2.56
CA ALA A 24 -5.29 -14.75 -1.64
C ALA A 24 -5.11 -15.28 -0.20
N ASP A 25 -4.66 -16.53 -0.05
CA ASP A 25 -4.41 -17.17 1.25
C ASP A 25 -3.18 -16.64 1.99
N GLN A 26 -2.33 -15.82 1.36
CA GLN A 26 -1.09 -15.32 1.93
C GLN A 26 -1.25 -13.99 2.70
N TRP A 27 -2.35 -13.26 2.47
CA TRP A 27 -2.50 -11.88 2.97
C TRP A 27 -2.36 -11.75 4.49
N TRP A 28 -3.03 -12.60 5.24
CA TRP A 28 -3.05 -12.50 6.71
C TRP A 28 -2.10 -13.46 7.42
N ARG A 29 -1.28 -14.20 6.66
CA ARG A 29 -0.27 -15.10 7.26
C ARG A 29 0.88 -14.29 7.87
N PRO A 30 1.19 -14.47 9.17
CA PRO A 30 2.25 -13.70 9.84
C PRO A 30 3.63 -13.86 9.20
N TYR A 31 3.88 -15.03 8.64
CA TYR A 31 5.14 -15.39 7.97
C TYR A 31 4.90 -15.68 6.47
N GLY A 32 3.85 -15.08 5.91
CA GLY A 32 3.49 -15.19 4.50
C GLY A 32 4.19 -14.17 3.62
N LYS A 33 3.91 -14.26 2.31
CA LYS A 33 4.48 -13.38 1.28
C LYS A 33 4.17 -11.89 1.47
N PHE A 34 3.08 -11.58 2.18
CA PHE A 34 2.63 -10.20 2.44
C PHE A 34 2.88 -9.74 3.89
N ALA A 35 3.71 -10.48 4.66
CA ALA A 35 4.01 -10.12 6.05
C ALA A 35 4.57 -8.69 6.17
N MET A 36 5.47 -8.27 5.27
CA MET A 36 6.04 -6.92 5.28
C MET A 36 4.97 -5.84 5.04
N LEU A 37 3.94 -6.10 4.22
CA LEU A 37 2.84 -5.15 3.99
C LEU A 37 2.05 -4.90 5.28
N ARG A 38 1.94 -5.88 6.19
CA ARG A 38 1.33 -5.68 7.50
C ARG A 38 2.15 -4.71 8.35
N TRP A 39 3.48 -4.84 8.34
CA TRP A 39 4.36 -3.93 9.10
C TRP A 39 4.33 -2.51 8.53
N ILE A 40 4.25 -2.39 7.21
CA ILE A 40 4.12 -1.12 6.49
C ILE A 40 2.75 -0.50 6.80
N ALA A 41 1.65 -1.27 6.75
CA ALA A 41 0.32 -0.79 7.11
C ALA A 41 0.25 -0.28 8.56
N ALA A 42 0.92 -0.96 9.50
CA ALA A 42 1.03 -0.49 10.89
C ALA A 42 1.79 0.85 10.98
N ALA A 43 2.91 1.00 10.27
CA ALA A 43 3.68 2.25 10.24
C ALA A 43 2.92 3.40 9.58
N ARG A 44 2.17 3.12 8.49
CA ARG A 44 1.28 4.10 7.86
C ARG A 44 0.16 4.54 8.78
N ALA A 45 -0.41 3.60 9.54
CA ALA A 45 -1.45 3.91 10.53
C ALA A 45 -0.97 4.87 11.63
N ASP A 46 0.30 4.83 11.99
CA ASP A 46 0.89 5.77 12.97
C ASP A 46 0.92 7.24 12.46
N LEU A 47 0.72 7.47 11.15
CA LEU A 47 0.58 8.80 10.55
C LEU A 47 -0.87 9.29 10.51
N LEU A 48 -1.85 8.41 10.72
CA LEU A 48 -3.27 8.78 10.74
C LEU A 48 -3.63 9.38 12.09
N PRO A 49 -4.32 10.53 12.13
CA PRO A 49 -4.90 11.02 13.36
C PRO A 49 -6.07 10.12 13.80
N PRO A 50 -6.49 10.16 15.07
CA PRO A 50 -7.78 9.61 15.46
C PRO A 50 -8.92 10.20 14.62
N ALA A 51 -9.97 9.42 14.41
CA ALA A 51 -11.14 9.86 13.68
C ALA A 51 -11.71 11.16 14.29
N PRO A 52 -11.89 12.23 13.48
CA PRO A 52 -12.28 13.55 14.02
C PRO A 52 -13.72 13.59 14.54
N ARG A 53 -14.53 12.60 14.22
CA ARG A 53 -15.94 12.47 14.64
C ARG A 53 -16.43 11.04 14.49
N PRO A 54 -17.50 10.66 15.19
CA PRO A 54 -18.19 9.39 14.93
C PRO A 54 -18.60 9.25 13.47
N GLY A 55 -18.31 8.09 12.89
CA GLY A 55 -18.62 7.79 11.49
C GLY A 55 -17.69 8.43 10.45
N ALA A 56 -16.57 9.03 10.88
CA ALA A 56 -15.53 9.51 9.98
C ALA A 56 -15.07 8.41 9.02
N VAL A 57 -14.83 8.78 7.76
CA VAL A 57 -14.52 7.85 6.68
C VAL A 57 -13.05 7.88 6.34
N LEU A 58 -12.41 6.71 6.35
CA LEU A 58 -11.11 6.46 5.74
C LEU A 58 -11.34 5.74 4.40
N VAL A 59 -10.86 6.33 3.31
CA VAL A 59 -10.79 5.67 1.99
C VAL A 59 -9.38 5.13 1.80
N ASP A 60 -9.25 3.80 1.58
CA ASP A 60 -7.99 3.09 1.42
C ASP A 60 -7.83 2.64 -0.03
N LEU A 61 -6.92 3.26 -0.76
CA LEU A 61 -6.66 3.05 -2.18
C LEU A 61 -5.72 1.87 -2.36
N GLY A 62 -6.12 0.87 -3.15
CA GLY A 62 -5.39 -0.39 -3.27
C GLY A 62 -5.38 -1.17 -1.95
N CYS A 63 -6.54 -1.27 -1.30
CA CYS A 63 -6.65 -1.81 0.06
C CYS A 63 -6.23 -3.30 0.17
N GLY A 64 -6.08 -4.01 -0.95
CA GLY A 64 -5.82 -5.44 -0.97
C GLY A 64 -6.83 -6.20 -0.11
N ALA A 65 -6.34 -7.06 0.77
CA ALA A 65 -7.17 -7.80 1.73
C ALA A 65 -7.40 -7.06 3.07
N GLY A 66 -7.23 -5.73 3.10
CA GLY A 66 -7.61 -4.90 4.23
C GLY A 66 -6.62 -4.90 5.40
N LEU A 67 -5.31 -5.01 5.15
CA LEU A 67 -4.30 -5.06 6.21
C LEU A 67 -4.29 -3.81 7.12
N LEU A 68 -4.81 -2.68 6.65
CA LEU A 68 -4.98 -1.46 7.45
C LEU A 68 -6.18 -1.52 8.42
N ALA A 69 -7.14 -2.45 8.21
CA ALA A 69 -8.42 -2.48 8.90
C ALA A 69 -8.34 -2.49 10.44
N PRO A 70 -7.51 -3.30 11.11
CA PRO A 70 -7.41 -3.28 12.58
C PRO A 70 -6.98 -1.94 13.13
N HIS A 71 -6.14 -1.22 12.37
CA HIS A 71 -5.62 0.09 12.76
C HIS A 71 -6.68 1.18 12.53
N ALA A 72 -7.38 1.15 11.39
CA ALA A 72 -8.49 2.06 11.08
C ALA A 72 -9.61 1.95 12.13
N ALA A 73 -9.97 0.73 12.52
CA ALA A 73 -10.96 0.48 13.56
C ALA A 73 -10.54 1.04 14.92
N ARG A 74 -9.27 0.83 15.32
CA ARG A 74 -8.71 1.38 16.57
C ARG A 74 -8.73 2.90 16.59
N LEU A 75 -8.54 3.54 15.42
CA LEU A 75 -8.60 5.01 15.29
C LEU A 75 -10.03 5.54 15.17
N GLY A 76 -11.04 4.69 15.07
CA GLY A 76 -12.47 5.05 15.03
C GLY A 76 -13.02 5.34 13.64
N TYR A 77 -12.30 5.02 12.57
CA TYR A 77 -12.77 5.24 11.20
C TYR A 77 -13.72 4.15 10.69
N ARG A 78 -14.66 4.56 9.85
CA ARG A 78 -15.36 3.66 8.92
C ARG A 78 -14.42 3.44 7.73
N HIS A 79 -13.94 2.23 7.56
CA HIS A 79 -12.97 1.88 6.52
C HIS A 79 -13.68 1.50 5.23
N VAL A 80 -13.43 2.25 4.16
CA VAL A 80 -13.85 1.97 2.78
C VAL A 80 -12.61 1.62 1.99
N GLY A 81 -12.53 0.40 1.46
CA GLY A 81 -11.37 -0.07 0.70
C GLY A 81 -11.67 -0.20 -0.78
N VAL A 82 -10.85 0.41 -1.62
CA VAL A 82 -10.93 0.33 -3.09
C VAL A 82 -9.84 -0.56 -3.62
N ASP A 83 -10.18 -1.55 -4.47
CA ASP A 83 -9.21 -2.43 -5.13
C ASP A 83 -9.79 -2.98 -6.45
N LEU A 84 -8.92 -3.41 -7.36
CA LEU A 84 -9.31 -4.09 -8.61
C LEU A 84 -9.59 -5.57 -8.39
N VAL A 85 -8.93 -6.20 -7.40
CA VAL A 85 -8.91 -7.65 -7.17
C VAL A 85 -10.09 -8.09 -6.32
N ALA A 86 -11.09 -8.69 -6.94
CA ALA A 86 -12.32 -9.09 -6.26
C ALA A 86 -12.11 -10.09 -5.12
N VAL A 87 -11.12 -11.00 -5.23
CA VAL A 87 -10.82 -11.97 -4.17
C VAL A 87 -10.21 -11.28 -2.94
N SER A 88 -9.34 -10.28 -3.14
CA SER A 88 -8.78 -9.48 -2.05
C SER A 88 -9.86 -8.70 -1.32
N LEU A 89 -10.78 -8.08 -2.07
CA LEU A 89 -11.92 -7.34 -1.50
C LEU A 89 -12.86 -8.23 -0.68
N ARG A 90 -13.07 -9.50 -1.06
CA ARG A 90 -13.85 -10.44 -0.23
C ARG A 90 -13.19 -10.67 1.12
N ILE A 91 -11.87 -10.88 1.12
CA ILE A 91 -11.11 -11.05 2.37
C ILE A 91 -11.14 -9.76 3.20
N ALA A 92 -10.97 -8.59 2.56
CA ALA A 92 -11.06 -7.30 3.24
C ALA A 92 -12.42 -7.11 3.95
N ALA A 93 -13.53 -7.56 3.33
CA ALA A 93 -14.86 -7.50 3.93
C ALA A 93 -14.98 -8.34 5.21
N GLU A 94 -14.29 -9.48 5.29
CA GLU A 94 -14.22 -10.32 6.49
C GLU A 94 -13.52 -9.59 7.66
N HIS A 95 -12.71 -8.57 7.35
CA HIS A 95 -11.99 -7.72 8.29
C HIS A 95 -12.66 -6.33 8.48
N CYS A 96 -13.98 -6.25 8.27
CA CYS A 96 -14.78 -5.03 8.47
C CYS A 96 -14.44 -3.85 7.54
N VAL A 97 -13.78 -4.09 6.42
CA VAL A 97 -13.65 -3.12 5.34
C VAL A 97 -14.93 -3.10 4.51
N ARG A 98 -15.43 -1.92 4.14
CA ARG A 98 -16.48 -1.78 3.13
C ARG A 98 -15.84 -1.84 1.74
N PRO A 99 -15.99 -2.94 0.99
CA PRO A 99 -15.28 -3.12 -0.25
C PRO A 99 -15.95 -2.34 -1.39
N VAL A 100 -15.13 -1.70 -2.19
CA VAL A 100 -15.53 -1.04 -3.44
C VAL A 100 -14.59 -1.54 -4.54
N ARG A 101 -15.13 -2.16 -5.58
CA ARG A 101 -14.32 -2.53 -6.73
C ARG A 101 -14.15 -1.34 -7.67
N GLY A 102 -12.92 -0.89 -7.89
CA GLY A 102 -12.65 0.28 -8.72
C GLY A 102 -11.17 0.48 -8.98
N ASP A 103 -10.88 1.28 -10.02
CA ASP A 103 -9.55 1.76 -10.33
C ASP A 103 -9.25 3.00 -9.49
N VAL A 104 -8.08 3.03 -8.84
CA VAL A 104 -7.66 4.16 -8.00
C VAL A 104 -7.37 5.42 -8.83
N GLN A 105 -7.18 5.28 -10.14
CA GLN A 105 -7.04 6.39 -11.08
C GLN A 105 -8.39 7.00 -11.51
N ARG A 106 -9.52 6.35 -11.15
CA ARG A 106 -10.89 6.79 -11.42
C ARG A 106 -11.83 6.22 -10.37
N LEU A 107 -11.83 6.81 -9.20
CA LEU A 107 -12.58 6.30 -8.04
C LEU A 107 -14.10 6.42 -8.22
N PRO A 108 -14.87 5.34 -8.01
CA PRO A 108 -16.33 5.40 -7.98
C PRO A 108 -16.82 5.94 -6.62
N ILE A 109 -16.27 7.05 -6.17
CA ILE A 109 -16.53 7.68 -4.87
C ILE A 109 -16.75 9.17 -5.11
N ALA A 110 -17.72 9.76 -4.44
CA ALA A 110 -18.03 11.17 -4.55
C ALA A 110 -16.91 12.05 -3.97
N ASP A 111 -16.89 13.33 -4.38
CA ASP A 111 -15.96 14.33 -3.92
C ASP A 111 -16.12 14.57 -2.42
N GLU A 112 -15.01 14.85 -1.74
CA GLU A 112 -14.93 15.35 -0.37
C GLU A 112 -15.71 14.55 0.70
N VAL A 113 -15.81 13.23 0.51
CA VAL A 113 -16.48 12.34 1.47
C VAL A 113 -15.52 11.76 2.53
N ALA A 114 -14.23 11.72 2.23
CA ALA A 114 -13.22 11.11 3.11
C ALA A 114 -12.67 12.11 4.12
N ASP A 115 -12.64 11.72 5.40
CA ASP A 115 -11.93 12.44 6.46
C ASP A 115 -10.41 12.12 6.41
N ALA A 116 -10.07 10.92 5.91
CA ALA A 116 -8.71 10.51 5.62
C ALA A 116 -8.65 9.65 4.35
N VAL A 117 -7.54 9.72 3.64
CA VAL A 117 -7.21 8.85 2.50
C VAL A 117 -5.88 8.16 2.78
N SER A 118 -5.83 6.86 2.54
CA SER A 118 -4.62 6.03 2.60
C SER A 118 -4.30 5.54 1.18
N ALA A 119 -3.04 5.68 0.75
CA ALA A 119 -2.52 5.12 -0.50
C ALA A 119 -1.22 4.37 -0.18
N GLY A 120 -1.34 3.12 0.26
CA GLY A 120 -0.21 2.32 0.72
C GLY A 120 0.18 1.24 -0.25
N GLU A 121 1.46 1.25 -0.68
CA GLU A 121 2.04 0.28 -1.61
C GLU A 121 1.16 0.10 -2.86
N ILE A 122 0.60 1.20 -3.38
CA ILE A 122 -0.25 1.23 -4.57
C ILE A 122 0.32 2.15 -5.66
N LEU A 123 0.99 3.25 -5.28
CA LEU A 123 1.39 4.28 -6.24
C LEU A 123 2.47 3.79 -7.23
N GLU A 124 3.30 2.83 -6.85
CA GLU A 124 4.27 2.13 -7.70
C GLU A 124 3.65 1.06 -8.60
N HIS A 125 2.34 0.85 -8.51
CA HIS A 125 1.59 -0.10 -9.31
C HIS A 125 0.70 0.57 -10.37
N VAL A 126 0.53 1.90 -10.31
CA VAL A 126 -0.34 2.63 -11.24
C VAL A 126 0.46 3.26 -12.39
N PRO A 127 -0.03 3.17 -13.62
CA PRO A 127 0.64 3.80 -14.78
C PRO A 127 0.56 5.32 -14.76
N ASP A 128 -0.48 5.91 -14.18
CA ASP A 128 -0.64 7.36 -14.06
C ASP A 128 -0.73 7.81 -12.59
N LEU A 129 0.45 8.17 -12.03
CA LEU A 129 0.57 8.70 -10.68
C LEU A 129 -0.26 9.97 -10.48
N SER A 130 -0.32 10.86 -11.50
CA SER A 130 -1.04 12.14 -11.39
C SER A 130 -2.54 11.90 -11.28
N ALA A 131 -3.10 10.99 -12.08
CA ALA A 131 -4.51 10.62 -11.98
C ALA A 131 -4.87 10.01 -10.61
N ALA A 132 -4.03 9.10 -10.09
CA ALA A 132 -4.26 8.48 -8.79
C ALA A 132 -4.22 9.52 -7.64
N LEU A 133 -3.28 10.46 -7.68
CA LEU A 133 -3.20 11.54 -6.68
C LEU A 133 -4.34 12.54 -6.80
N ALA A 134 -4.74 12.91 -8.02
CA ALA A 134 -5.91 13.77 -8.26
C ALA A 134 -7.17 13.16 -7.62
N GLU A 135 -7.41 11.87 -7.84
CA GLU A 135 -8.55 11.15 -7.28
C GLU A 135 -8.46 11.02 -5.75
N ALA A 136 -7.27 10.70 -5.21
CA ALA A 136 -7.04 10.69 -3.77
C ALA A 136 -7.39 12.04 -3.11
N CYS A 137 -6.94 13.12 -3.74
CA CYS A 137 -7.21 14.48 -3.25
C CYS A 137 -8.66 14.92 -3.51
N ARG A 138 -9.30 14.48 -4.61
CA ARG A 138 -10.70 14.81 -4.92
C ARG A 138 -11.65 14.24 -3.86
N VAL A 139 -11.47 12.98 -3.48
CA VAL A 139 -12.35 12.34 -2.48
C VAL A 139 -12.07 12.80 -1.06
N LEU A 140 -10.87 13.35 -0.81
CA LEU A 140 -10.48 13.90 0.49
C LEU A 140 -11.13 15.27 0.71
N ARG A 141 -11.81 15.47 1.83
CA ARG A 141 -12.39 16.74 2.19
C ARG A 141 -11.33 17.76 2.60
N PRO A 142 -11.61 19.08 2.51
CA PRO A 142 -10.79 20.10 3.13
C PRO A 142 -10.53 19.79 4.62
N GLY A 143 -9.30 19.95 5.08
CA GLY A 143 -8.86 19.57 6.42
C GLY A 143 -8.63 18.08 6.64
N GLY A 144 -8.93 17.23 5.64
CA GLY A 144 -8.68 15.79 5.69
C GLY A 144 -7.21 15.43 5.55
N THR A 145 -6.84 14.25 6.01
CA THR A 145 -5.46 13.76 6.02
C THR A 145 -5.21 12.76 4.90
N LEU A 146 -4.19 13.00 4.07
CA LEU A 146 -3.63 12.03 3.14
C LEU A 146 -2.42 11.35 3.78
N VAL A 147 -2.40 10.02 3.82
CA VAL A 147 -1.22 9.22 4.17
C VAL A 147 -0.89 8.26 3.05
N LEU A 148 0.40 8.04 2.82
CA LEU A 148 0.86 7.13 1.78
C LEU A 148 2.18 6.47 2.17
N ASP A 149 2.49 5.36 1.51
CA ASP A 149 3.83 4.79 1.40
C ASP A 149 4.02 4.16 0.03
N THR A 150 5.27 4.10 -0.43
CA THR A 150 5.60 3.62 -1.76
C THR A 150 7.12 3.45 -1.93
N ILE A 151 7.52 2.89 -3.07
CA ILE A 151 8.90 2.64 -3.46
C ILE A 151 9.44 3.79 -4.31
N ALA A 152 10.60 4.34 -3.92
CA ALA A 152 11.25 5.45 -4.61
C ALA A 152 11.85 5.03 -5.96
N ASN A 153 11.74 5.87 -6.99
CA ASN A 153 12.40 5.68 -8.27
C ASN A 153 13.91 5.97 -8.19
N THR A 154 14.66 5.07 -7.56
CA THR A 154 16.11 5.15 -7.45
C THR A 154 16.78 3.84 -7.88
N ARG A 155 18.06 3.91 -8.26
CA ARG A 155 18.85 2.69 -8.57
C ARG A 155 18.94 1.76 -7.36
N LEU A 156 19.05 2.33 -6.15
CA LEU A 156 19.13 1.58 -4.90
C LEU A 156 17.81 0.85 -4.61
N ALA A 157 16.68 1.52 -4.79
CA ALA A 157 15.37 0.88 -4.62
C ALA A 157 15.18 -0.28 -5.60
N LYS A 158 15.52 -0.08 -6.88
CA LYS A 158 15.45 -1.14 -7.91
C LYS A 158 16.31 -2.35 -7.55
N LEU A 159 17.53 -2.12 -7.06
CA LEU A 159 18.41 -3.19 -6.61
C LEU A 159 17.80 -3.94 -5.41
N ILE A 160 17.35 -3.23 -4.38
CA ILE A 160 16.85 -3.85 -3.16
C ILE A 160 15.52 -4.57 -3.40
N THR A 161 14.55 -3.92 -4.03
CA THR A 161 13.18 -4.47 -4.14
C THR A 161 13.08 -5.55 -5.22
N VAL A 162 13.66 -5.34 -6.40
CA VAL A 162 13.54 -6.27 -7.53
C VAL A 162 14.62 -7.35 -7.50
N THR A 163 15.87 -6.97 -7.16
CA THR A 163 16.98 -7.91 -7.25
C THR A 163 17.17 -8.73 -5.96
N ILE A 164 16.94 -8.12 -4.79
CA ILE A 164 17.17 -8.78 -3.50
C ILE A 164 15.85 -9.32 -2.93
N ALA A 165 14.85 -8.46 -2.69
CA ALA A 165 13.64 -8.86 -1.98
C ALA A 165 12.81 -9.93 -2.73
N GLU A 166 12.75 -9.87 -4.06
CA GLU A 166 12.09 -10.91 -4.87
C GLU A 166 12.83 -12.27 -4.87
N ARG A 167 14.04 -12.36 -4.28
CA ARG A 167 14.84 -13.60 -4.18
C ARG A 167 14.94 -14.16 -2.76
N ILE A 168 14.52 -13.39 -1.76
CA ILE A 168 14.53 -13.85 -0.37
C ILE A 168 13.32 -14.73 -0.12
N PRO A 169 13.47 -15.94 0.47
CA PRO A 169 12.33 -16.73 0.90
C PRO A 169 11.42 -15.94 1.84
N GLY A 170 10.12 -15.85 1.53
CA GLY A 170 9.18 -15.04 2.27
C GLY A 170 9.24 -13.53 1.98
N GLY A 171 10.07 -13.10 1.05
CA GLY A 171 10.10 -11.74 0.53
C GLY A 171 9.01 -11.47 -0.52
N ALA A 172 9.14 -10.34 -1.24
CA ALA A 172 8.18 -9.97 -2.29
C ALA A 172 8.09 -11.06 -3.39
N PRO A 173 6.89 -11.38 -3.88
CA PRO A 173 6.74 -12.34 -4.97
C PRO A 173 7.51 -11.88 -6.22
N PRO A 174 8.17 -12.81 -6.94
CA PRO A 174 8.90 -12.46 -8.16
C PRO A 174 8.00 -11.85 -9.22
N GLY A 175 8.38 -10.66 -9.72
CA GLY A 175 7.64 -9.96 -10.78
C GLY A 175 6.46 -9.14 -10.27
N ILE A 176 6.28 -9.00 -8.95
CA ILE A 176 5.18 -8.20 -8.37
C ILE A 176 5.36 -6.69 -8.66
N HIS A 177 6.60 -6.21 -8.78
CA HIS A 177 6.90 -4.81 -9.07
C HIS A 177 7.41 -4.61 -10.50
N ASP A 178 6.98 -3.53 -11.14
CA ASP A 178 7.60 -2.99 -12.34
C ASP A 178 8.45 -1.76 -11.96
N PRO A 179 9.81 -1.84 -12.09
CA PRO A 179 10.68 -0.72 -11.73
C PRO A 179 10.47 0.56 -12.57
N ALA A 180 9.76 0.48 -13.68
CA ALA A 180 9.40 1.65 -14.49
C ALA A 180 8.35 2.53 -13.82
N LEU A 181 7.54 1.94 -12.93
CA LEU A 181 6.46 2.61 -12.20
C LEU A 181 6.88 3.17 -10.84
N PHE A 182 8.12 2.93 -10.40
CA PHE A 182 8.60 3.44 -9.11
C PHE A 182 8.48 4.97 -9.03
N VAL A 183 8.14 5.47 -7.86
CA VAL A 183 7.65 6.83 -7.66
C VAL A 183 8.80 7.84 -7.56
N ASP A 184 8.76 8.85 -8.42
CA ASP A 184 9.59 10.05 -8.28
C ASP A 184 9.04 10.93 -7.16
N ARG A 185 9.85 11.20 -6.15
CA ARG A 185 9.45 11.93 -4.93
C ARG A 185 9.13 13.39 -5.18
N ASP A 186 9.90 14.05 -6.05
CA ASP A 186 9.70 15.47 -6.33
C ASP A 186 8.42 15.65 -7.15
N ARG A 187 8.18 14.75 -8.11
CA ARG A 187 6.92 14.70 -8.86
C ARG A 187 5.74 14.43 -7.92
N LEU A 188 5.87 13.46 -6.98
CA LEU A 188 4.82 13.14 -6.02
C LEU A 188 4.43 14.36 -5.17
N VAL A 189 5.43 15.05 -4.61
CA VAL A 189 5.22 16.25 -3.77
C VAL A 189 4.62 17.38 -4.58
N ALA A 190 5.13 17.64 -5.78
CA ALA A 190 4.61 18.70 -6.65
C ALA A 190 3.16 18.42 -7.08
N GLU A 191 2.83 17.17 -7.39
CA GLU A 191 1.47 16.80 -7.79
C GLU A 191 0.49 16.92 -6.63
N ALA A 192 0.82 16.42 -5.44
CA ALA A 192 -0.02 16.58 -4.25
C ALA A 192 -0.25 18.07 -3.91
N ALA A 193 0.79 18.91 -4.06
CA ALA A 193 0.69 20.35 -3.83
C ALA A 193 -0.27 21.06 -4.80
N ARG A 194 -0.35 20.59 -6.07
CA ARG A 194 -1.34 21.13 -7.04
C ARG A 194 -2.78 20.90 -6.60
N HIS A 195 -3.01 19.89 -5.78
CA HIS A 195 -4.32 19.55 -5.22
C HIS A 195 -4.48 20.00 -3.76
N GLY A 196 -3.67 20.96 -3.31
CA GLY A 196 -3.76 21.55 -1.98
C GLY A 196 -3.24 20.67 -0.84
N VAL A 197 -2.41 19.66 -1.12
CA VAL A 197 -1.83 18.79 -0.09
C VAL A 197 -0.32 18.94 -0.04
N ARG A 198 0.20 19.53 1.03
CA ARG A 198 1.65 19.59 1.29
C ARG A 198 2.12 18.33 1.99
N LEU A 199 2.81 17.45 1.24
CA LEU A 199 3.34 16.21 1.76
C LEU A 199 4.66 16.39 2.50
N ASN A 200 4.75 15.81 3.70
CA ASN A 200 5.97 15.60 4.45
C ASN A 200 6.43 14.16 4.26
N LEU A 201 7.62 13.94 3.71
CA LEU A 201 8.15 12.61 3.42
C LEU A 201 9.17 12.17 4.47
N THR A 202 9.11 10.90 4.85
CA THR A 202 10.05 10.24 5.75
C THR A 202 10.37 8.86 5.21
N GLY A 203 11.66 8.50 5.16
CA GLY A 203 12.05 7.15 4.79
C GLY A 203 11.64 6.14 5.86
N MET A 204 11.48 4.88 5.47
CA MET A 204 11.30 3.78 6.40
C MET A 204 12.08 2.53 5.99
N ARG A 205 12.38 1.69 6.96
CA ARG A 205 13.05 0.41 6.74
C ARG A 205 12.60 -0.64 7.75
N PRO A 206 12.65 -1.91 7.41
CA PRO A 206 12.47 -2.97 8.39
C PRO A 206 13.61 -2.93 9.44
N PRO A 207 13.32 -3.28 10.70
CA PRO A 207 14.35 -3.39 11.73
C PRO A 207 15.21 -4.64 11.47
N LEU A 208 16.53 -4.51 11.44
CA LEU A 208 17.44 -5.64 11.14
C LEU A 208 17.25 -6.81 12.11
N VAL A 209 17.24 -6.54 13.42
CA VAL A 209 17.00 -7.57 14.44
C VAL A 209 15.60 -8.17 14.32
N GLY A 210 14.58 -7.34 14.03
CA GLY A 210 13.21 -7.80 13.79
C GLY A 210 13.11 -8.71 12.58
N MET A 211 13.81 -8.41 11.49
CA MET A 211 13.89 -9.28 10.30
C MET A 211 14.49 -10.64 10.64
N VAL A 212 15.59 -10.69 11.39
CA VAL A 212 16.22 -11.96 11.80
C VAL A 212 15.25 -12.77 12.69
N ARG A 213 14.56 -12.11 13.64
CA ARG A 213 13.58 -12.76 14.50
C ARG A 213 12.37 -13.25 13.72
N TRP A 214 11.90 -12.48 12.73
CA TRP A 214 10.82 -12.89 11.84
C TRP A 214 11.22 -14.12 11.01
N LEU A 215 12.40 -14.13 10.40
CA LEU A 215 12.93 -15.29 9.66
C LEU A 215 13.07 -16.53 10.56
N ALA A 216 13.37 -16.34 11.84
CA ALA A 216 13.41 -17.40 12.85
C ALA A 216 12.03 -17.75 13.44
N HIS A 217 10.92 -17.20 12.92
CA HIS A 217 9.56 -17.36 13.41
C HIS A 217 9.35 -17.00 14.89
N ARG A 218 10.13 -16.01 15.39
CA ARG A 218 10.10 -15.56 16.79
C ARG A 218 9.42 -14.22 17.00
N ASP A 219 9.11 -13.49 15.91
CA ASP A 219 8.45 -12.18 15.95
C ASP A 219 7.60 -12.04 14.68
N PRO A 220 6.27 -12.16 14.76
CA PRO A 220 5.40 -12.12 13.58
C PRO A 220 5.20 -10.70 13.03
N ASP A 221 5.41 -9.65 13.87
CA ASP A 221 5.06 -8.27 13.53
C ASP A 221 6.16 -7.25 13.96
N PRO A 222 7.37 -7.36 13.41
CA PRO A 222 8.41 -6.36 13.68
C PRO A 222 7.98 -4.98 13.18
N ARG A 223 8.18 -3.94 14.00
CA ARG A 223 7.80 -2.57 13.65
C ARG A 223 8.80 -1.95 12.69
N MET A 224 8.30 -1.37 11.59
CA MET A 224 9.09 -0.55 10.69
C MET A 224 9.76 0.61 11.45
N ARG A 225 10.93 1.04 10.98
CA ARG A 225 11.68 2.12 11.60
C ARG A 225 11.76 3.32 10.66
N PRO A 226 11.44 4.53 11.11
CA PRO A 226 11.63 5.72 10.31
C PRO A 226 13.12 5.96 10.07
N THR A 227 13.44 6.56 8.92
CA THR A 227 14.80 6.95 8.53
C THR A 227 14.79 8.30 7.84
N ARG A 228 15.93 9.00 7.81
CA ARG A 228 16.06 10.24 7.04
C ARG A 228 16.08 9.99 5.52
N PRO A 229 16.85 9.00 4.99
CA PRO A 229 16.86 8.74 3.55
C PRO A 229 15.53 8.17 3.06
N THR A 230 14.97 8.79 2.03
CA THR A 230 13.75 8.36 1.32
C THR A 230 14.08 7.60 0.02
N SER A 231 15.26 7.01 -0.06
CA SER A 231 15.83 6.48 -1.32
C SER A 231 15.37 5.06 -1.68
N VAL A 232 14.65 4.36 -0.79
CA VAL A 232 14.13 3.01 -1.07
C VAL A 232 12.64 2.98 -0.82
N LEU A 233 12.23 2.78 0.43
CA LEU A 233 10.86 2.80 0.87
C LEU A 233 10.64 4.07 1.68
N PHE A 234 9.57 4.79 1.42
CA PHE A 234 9.22 6.00 2.13
C PHE A 234 7.74 6.13 2.36
N GLN A 235 7.38 6.90 3.35
CA GLN A 235 6.01 7.26 3.69
C GLN A 235 5.84 8.77 3.65
N GLY A 236 4.63 9.22 3.45
CA GLY A 236 4.27 10.62 3.44
C GLY A 236 2.93 10.87 4.12
N HIS A 237 2.79 12.06 4.68
CA HIS A 237 1.51 12.56 5.17
C HIS A 237 1.35 14.04 4.87
N GLY A 238 0.12 14.48 4.69
CA GLY A 238 -0.24 15.88 4.48
C GLY A 238 -1.70 16.11 4.78
N ILE A 239 -2.06 17.35 4.99
CA ILE A 239 -3.45 17.80 5.20
C ILE A 239 -3.88 18.58 3.98
N LYS A 240 -5.10 18.32 3.46
CA LYS A 240 -5.68 19.09 2.36
C LYS A 240 -6.05 20.47 2.88
N GLU A 241 -5.50 21.53 2.27
CA GLU A 241 -5.82 22.91 2.60
C GLU A 241 -7.31 23.17 2.33
N GLY A 242 -7.93 23.98 3.17
CA GLY A 242 -9.27 24.51 2.90
C GLY A 242 -9.19 25.57 1.80
N THR A 243 -10.07 25.53 0.85
CA THR A 243 -10.31 26.62 -0.12
C THR A 243 -11.05 27.76 0.53
#